data_7f7a517864225d5ff4ecfb89caf7ad98
#
_entry.id   7f7a517864225d5ff4ecfb89caf7ad98
#
_cell.length_a   1.000
_cell.length_b   1.000
_cell.length_c   1.000
_cell.angle_alpha   90.00
_cell.angle_beta   90.00
_cell.angle_gamma   90.00
#
_symmetry.space_group_name_H-M   'P 1'
#
loop_
_entity.id
_entity.type
_entity.pdbx_description
1 polymer ?
#
loop_
_entity_poly.entity_id
_entity_poly.type
_entity_poly.pdbx_seq_one_letter_code
_entity_poly.pdbx_strand_id
1 'polypeptide(L)'
;MLKIIEIADRKEWDDFINEHGGHPLQLWGWGELKSQSPNWKVKRVFLKNGEEKYIDRKKKDHSDIVAAAQILVRKLPFPLRNFAYIPRGALVISKKPIERARISREIALWASKNIKPKPVCLTMEPDWNDGDFELSNGWRRSKNTILIPRTLVLDLTQNEDELLAKMSKKTRQYIRKSGGEVKVRQLKTKEEIDRALEIYTETAKRAGFAIHSKDYYHKLYQKMGENSPIFGAFIEKEQGDFTEENENTETFEEYKTAEERVAEKLKNQEMVSFLWFAQSDSVAFELYGGMTEAGQKARANYVLKWIAIIEMKNRGIKRYDFNGLLNDGISKFKAGFANHEDLLVGTLDFPISKSYFIWNSFLPTAKKIVRKFKK
;
A
#
# COMPACT_ATOMS: atom_id res chain seq x y z
N MET A 1 15.82 20.42 22.96
CA MET A 1 16.44 20.21 21.61
C MET A 1 16.07 18.81 21.18
N LEU A 2 15.65 18.58 19.91
CA LEU A 2 15.32 17.25 19.46
C LEU A 2 16.60 16.43 19.25
N LYS A 3 16.61 15.19 19.75
CA LYS A 3 17.67 14.21 19.54
C LYS A 3 17.18 13.19 18.52
N ILE A 4 18.00 12.86 17.51
CA ILE A 4 17.67 11.87 16.49
C ILE A 4 18.56 10.65 16.67
N ILE A 5 17.94 9.46 16.76
CA ILE A 5 18.63 8.19 16.92
C ILE A 5 18.25 7.25 15.78
N GLU A 6 19.23 6.50 15.26
CA GLU A 6 18.96 5.41 14.30
C GLU A 6 18.48 4.17 15.04
N ILE A 7 17.48 3.48 14.48
CA ILE A 7 16.88 2.27 15.03
C ILE A 7 17.25 1.08 14.18
N ALA A 8 17.73 0.03 14.83
CA ALA A 8 18.12 -1.24 14.22
C ALA A 8 17.24 -2.42 14.67
N ASP A 9 16.36 -2.22 15.63
CA ASP A 9 15.45 -3.27 16.15
C ASP A 9 14.10 -3.16 15.42
N ARG A 10 13.73 -4.27 14.73
CA ARG A 10 12.49 -4.35 13.97
C ARG A 10 11.26 -4.25 14.86
N LYS A 11 11.28 -4.98 15.99
CA LYS A 11 10.12 -5.03 16.88
C LYS A 11 9.84 -3.65 17.48
N GLU A 12 10.88 -2.97 17.98
CA GLU A 12 10.76 -1.62 18.52
C GLU A 12 10.21 -0.62 17.49
N TRP A 13 10.64 -0.77 16.24
CA TRP A 13 10.19 0.07 15.13
C TRP A 13 8.72 -0.18 14.79
N ASP A 14 8.36 -1.45 14.50
CA ASP A 14 7.01 -1.81 14.06
C ASP A 14 5.99 -1.59 15.18
N ASP A 15 6.33 -1.87 16.46
CA ASP A 15 5.50 -1.58 17.63
C ASP A 15 5.17 -0.08 17.69
N PHE A 16 6.16 0.82 17.56
CA PHE A 16 5.93 2.26 17.58
C PHE A 16 5.05 2.73 16.42
N ILE A 17 5.31 2.25 15.20
CA ILE A 17 4.51 2.60 14.02
C ILE A 17 3.04 2.18 14.22
N ASN A 18 2.80 0.97 14.71
CA ASN A 18 1.46 0.43 14.92
C ASN A 18 0.72 1.15 16.06
N GLU A 19 1.36 1.34 17.20
CA GLU A 19 0.79 2.02 18.38
C GLU A 19 0.30 3.44 18.04
N HIS A 20 1.01 4.14 17.16
CA HIS A 20 0.70 5.52 16.79
C HIS A 20 -0.05 5.67 15.47
N GLY A 21 -0.62 4.59 14.94
CA GLY A 21 -1.46 4.60 13.75
C GLY A 21 -0.72 4.92 12.46
N GLY A 22 0.56 4.55 12.39
CA GLY A 22 1.41 4.79 11.24
C GLY A 22 1.00 4.01 9.99
N HIS A 23 1.35 4.55 8.84
CA HIS A 23 1.04 3.96 7.54
C HIS A 23 1.91 2.72 7.27
N PRO A 24 1.39 1.62 6.63
CA PRO A 24 2.14 0.39 6.39
C PRO A 24 3.41 0.55 5.54
N LEU A 25 3.53 1.59 4.72
CA LEU A 25 4.78 1.89 4.01
C LEU A 25 5.90 2.40 4.93
N GLN A 26 5.60 2.66 6.20
CA GLN A 26 6.58 2.97 7.24
C GLN A 26 6.98 1.73 8.06
N LEU A 27 6.33 0.57 7.91
CA LEU A 27 6.73 -0.66 8.56
C LEU A 27 8.09 -1.16 8.06
N TRP A 28 8.79 -1.90 8.91
CA TRP A 28 10.13 -2.44 8.63
C TRP A 28 10.19 -3.22 7.34
N GLY A 29 9.22 -4.12 7.11
CA GLY A 29 9.16 -5.00 5.94
C GLY A 29 9.16 -4.26 4.61
N TRP A 30 8.53 -3.08 4.52
CA TRP A 30 8.56 -2.25 3.32
C TRP A 30 9.96 -1.76 2.99
N GLY A 31 10.71 -1.31 3.99
CA GLY A 31 12.11 -0.92 3.81
C GLY A 31 12.99 -2.08 3.37
N GLU A 32 12.80 -3.26 3.99
CA GLU A 32 13.53 -4.48 3.62
C GLU A 32 13.25 -4.90 2.17
N LEU A 33 12.00 -4.79 1.71
CA LEU A 33 11.67 -5.01 0.31
C LEU A 33 12.48 -4.08 -0.62
N LYS A 34 12.52 -2.78 -0.30
CA LYS A 34 13.22 -1.80 -1.15
C LYS A 34 14.72 -2.03 -1.17
N SER A 35 15.31 -2.40 -0.03
CA SER A 35 16.75 -2.67 0.10
C SER A 35 17.22 -3.95 -0.63
N GLN A 36 16.30 -4.80 -1.12
CA GLN A 36 16.66 -5.93 -2.00
C GLN A 36 17.31 -5.49 -3.32
N SER A 37 17.07 -4.26 -3.76
CA SER A 37 17.76 -3.69 -4.91
C SER A 37 19.08 -3.05 -4.47
N PRO A 38 20.21 -3.30 -5.15
CA PRO A 38 21.53 -2.76 -4.77
C PRO A 38 21.61 -1.23 -4.82
N ASN A 39 20.65 -0.60 -5.49
CA ASN A 39 20.56 0.85 -5.59
C ASN A 39 19.77 1.51 -4.44
N TRP A 40 19.22 0.72 -3.52
CA TRP A 40 18.44 1.24 -2.41
C TRP A 40 19.06 0.86 -1.07
N LYS A 41 19.00 1.80 -0.13
CA LYS A 41 19.34 1.62 1.29
C LYS A 41 18.23 2.17 2.13
N VAL A 42 18.14 1.73 3.38
CA VAL A 42 17.13 2.19 4.34
C VAL A 42 17.80 2.78 5.57
N LYS A 43 17.26 3.87 6.05
CA LYS A 43 17.56 4.47 7.36
C LYS A 43 16.27 4.63 8.13
N ARG A 44 16.27 4.27 9.41
CA ARG A 44 15.13 4.41 10.31
C ARG A 44 15.55 5.24 11.50
N VAL A 45 14.79 6.29 11.78
CA VAL A 45 15.13 7.22 12.85
C VAL A 45 13.92 7.53 13.73
N PHE A 46 14.17 7.58 15.05
CA PHE A 46 13.27 8.21 15.99
C PHE A 46 13.78 9.60 16.34
N LEU A 47 12.84 10.52 16.51
CA LEU A 47 13.08 11.84 17.05
C LEU A 47 12.52 11.87 18.47
N LYS A 48 13.39 12.20 19.43
CA LYS A 48 13.07 12.26 20.86
C LYS A 48 13.15 13.69 21.37
N ASN A 49 12.29 14.03 22.33
CA ASN A 49 12.48 15.24 23.13
C ASN A 49 13.75 15.12 23.96
N GLY A 50 14.62 16.14 23.88
CA GLY A 50 15.93 16.12 24.52
C GLY A 50 15.94 16.44 26.04
N GLU A 51 14.80 16.40 26.72
CA GLU A 51 14.76 16.46 28.18
C GLU A 51 15.04 15.06 28.73
N GLU A 52 16.19 14.88 29.39
CA GLU A 52 16.53 13.67 30.13
C GLU A 52 15.59 13.53 31.33
N LYS A 53 14.44 12.90 31.14
CA LYS A 53 13.75 12.24 32.25
C LYS A 53 14.54 10.98 32.55
N TYR A 54 14.88 10.79 33.82
CA TYR A 54 15.52 9.57 34.34
C TYR A 54 14.67 8.36 33.95
N ILE A 55 15.07 7.66 32.90
CA ILE A 55 14.30 6.53 32.35
C ILE A 55 14.95 5.26 32.86
N ASP A 56 14.16 4.45 33.55
CA ASP A 56 14.52 3.06 33.86
C ASP A 56 14.80 2.33 32.53
N ARG A 57 16.08 2.02 32.30
CA ARG A 57 16.56 1.37 31.07
C ARG A 57 15.93 0.00 30.79
N LYS A 58 15.13 -0.54 31.71
CA LYS A 58 14.43 -1.83 31.58
C LYS A 58 13.03 -1.71 30.98
N LYS A 59 12.41 -0.53 30.93
CA LYS A 59 11.16 -0.30 30.20
C LYS A 59 11.46 0.49 28.94
N LYS A 60 11.19 -0.10 27.74
CA LYS A 60 11.15 0.65 26.46
C LYS A 60 9.98 1.62 26.53
N ASP A 61 10.22 2.81 27.10
CA ASP A 61 9.24 3.89 27.16
C ASP A 61 9.40 4.75 25.91
N HIS A 62 8.36 4.75 25.07
CA HIS A 62 8.31 5.52 23.84
C HIS A 62 7.70 6.93 24.05
N SER A 63 7.40 7.32 25.29
CA SER A 63 6.71 8.58 25.63
C SER A 63 7.49 9.85 25.24
N ASP A 64 8.79 9.74 25.07
CA ASP A 64 9.66 10.84 24.64
C ASP A 64 9.83 10.95 23.10
N ILE A 65 9.33 9.95 22.35
CA ILE A 65 9.41 9.94 20.89
C ILE A 65 8.30 10.82 20.31
N VAL A 66 8.69 11.80 19.51
CA VAL A 66 7.77 12.75 18.86
C VAL A 66 7.57 12.46 17.38
N ALA A 67 8.45 11.67 16.76
CA ALA A 67 8.33 11.27 15.37
C ALA A 67 9.19 10.05 15.04
N ALA A 68 8.76 9.35 13.96
CA ALA A 68 9.49 8.26 13.30
C ALA A 68 9.55 8.47 11.80
N ALA A 69 10.68 8.15 11.18
CA ALA A 69 10.81 8.22 9.72
C ALA A 69 11.64 7.07 9.16
N GLN A 70 11.02 6.25 8.29
CA GLN A 70 11.72 5.30 7.42
C GLN A 70 12.12 6.01 6.13
N ILE A 71 13.42 6.25 5.95
CA ILE A 71 13.99 6.97 4.83
C ILE A 71 14.58 5.97 3.84
N LEU A 72 14.01 5.89 2.67
CA LEU A 72 14.50 5.12 1.55
C LEU A 72 15.54 5.95 0.78
N VAL A 73 16.77 5.45 0.65
CA VAL A 73 17.88 6.16 0.00
C VAL A 73 18.22 5.46 -1.30
N ARG A 74 17.95 6.13 -2.42
CA ARG A 74 18.24 5.60 -3.76
C ARG A 74 19.51 6.21 -4.33
N LYS A 75 20.42 5.36 -4.81
CA LYS A 75 21.56 5.80 -5.60
C LYS A 75 21.09 6.29 -6.97
N LEU A 76 21.51 7.46 -7.35
CA LEU A 76 21.22 8.09 -8.64
C LEU A 76 22.50 8.25 -9.48
N PRO A 77 22.36 8.36 -10.83
CA PRO A 77 23.47 8.72 -11.68
C PRO A 77 24.06 10.09 -11.32
N PHE A 78 25.36 10.26 -11.60
CA PHE A 78 26.01 11.57 -11.51
C PHE A 78 25.28 12.59 -12.40
N PRO A 79 25.08 13.84 -11.97
CA PRO A 79 25.61 14.47 -10.75
C PRO A 79 24.67 14.39 -9.52
N LEU A 80 23.53 13.69 -9.58
CA LEU A 80 22.49 13.69 -8.53
C LEU A 80 22.90 12.90 -7.28
N ARG A 81 23.78 11.89 -7.40
CA ARG A 81 24.31 11.04 -6.31
C ARG A 81 23.26 10.20 -5.59
N ASN A 82 22.53 10.76 -4.60
CA ASN A 82 21.49 10.07 -3.86
C ASN A 82 20.18 10.86 -3.86
N PHE A 83 19.08 10.12 -3.72
CA PHE A 83 17.74 10.62 -3.49
C PHE A 83 17.23 10.01 -2.18
N ALA A 84 16.77 10.82 -1.24
CA ALA A 84 16.17 10.37 0.01
C ALA A 84 14.65 10.53 -0.06
N TYR A 85 13.89 9.51 0.34
CA TYR A 85 12.45 9.46 0.19
C TYR A 85 11.74 8.84 1.39
N ILE A 86 10.67 9.45 1.85
CA ILE A 86 9.80 8.96 2.93
C ILE A 86 8.39 8.75 2.36
N PRO A 87 7.99 7.49 2.05
CA PRO A 87 6.65 7.18 1.56
C PRO A 87 5.63 7.20 2.69
N ARG A 88 4.51 7.90 2.53
CA ARG A 88 3.42 7.96 3.52
C ARG A 88 3.89 8.22 4.96
N GLY A 89 4.92 9.05 5.10
CA GLY A 89 5.56 9.45 6.35
C GLY A 89 6.21 10.83 6.20
N ALA A 90 6.86 11.34 7.22
CA ALA A 90 7.15 10.76 8.53
C ALA A 90 5.87 10.60 9.38
N LEU A 91 5.87 9.61 10.31
CA LEU A 91 4.91 9.60 11.39
C LEU A 91 5.33 10.68 12.40
N VAL A 92 4.49 11.70 12.60
CA VAL A 92 4.69 12.77 13.57
C VAL A 92 3.50 12.79 14.54
N ILE A 93 3.78 12.71 15.84
CA ILE A 93 2.75 12.61 16.88
C ILE A 93 1.91 13.88 16.95
N SER A 94 2.52 15.05 16.80
CA SER A 94 1.80 16.32 16.78
C SER A 94 0.87 16.42 15.56
N LYS A 95 -0.37 16.88 15.81
CA LYS A 95 -1.34 17.18 14.75
C LYS A 95 -1.26 18.63 14.26
N LYS A 96 -0.45 19.50 14.91
CA LYS A 96 -0.32 20.91 14.54
C LYS A 96 0.52 21.06 13.26
N PRO A 97 0.01 21.72 12.19
CA PRO A 97 0.70 21.84 10.90
C PRO A 97 2.12 22.42 11.01
N ILE A 98 2.30 23.48 11.83
CA ILE A 98 3.60 24.11 12.04
C ILE A 98 4.61 23.20 12.76
N GLU A 99 4.15 22.38 13.73
CA GLU A 99 4.99 21.41 14.42
C GLU A 99 5.40 20.26 13.48
N ARG A 100 4.49 19.78 12.64
CA ARG A 100 4.79 18.80 11.59
C ARG A 100 5.90 19.32 10.68
N ALA A 101 5.80 20.57 10.23
CA ALA A 101 6.83 21.20 9.39
C ALA A 101 8.18 21.32 10.11
N ARG A 102 8.17 21.77 11.37
CA ARG A 102 9.37 21.91 12.19
C ARG A 102 10.06 20.56 12.44
N ILE A 103 9.31 19.55 12.86
CA ILE A 103 9.84 18.22 13.14
C ILE A 103 10.37 17.56 11.86
N SER A 104 9.63 17.65 10.76
CA SER A 104 10.08 17.14 9.46
C SER A 104 11.34 17.81 8.94
N ARG A 105 11.54 19.10 9.25
CA ARG A 105 12.78 19.82 8.95
C ARG A 105 13.97 19.23 9.68
N GLU A 106 13.83 18.85 10.94
CA GLU A 106 14.92 18.21 11.70
C GLU A 106 15.33 16.86 11.06
N ILE A 107 14.35 16.08 10.58
CA ILE A 107 14.61 14.84 9.82
C ILE A 107 15.41 15.17 8.54
N ALA A 108 15.04 16.23 7.81
CA ALA A 108 15.73 16.62 6.59
C ALA A 108 17.16 17.10 6.84
N LEU A 109 17.38 17.84 7.91
CA LEU A 109 18.72 18.30 8.34
C LEU A 109 19.59 17.10 8.76
N TRP A 110 19.01 16.15 9.50
CA TRP A 110 19.72 14.92 9.86
C TRP A 110 20.11 14.12 8.61
N ALA A 111 19.18 13.91 7.66
CA ALA A 111 19.45 13.23 6.40
C ALA A 111 20.57 13.90 5.60
N SER A 112 20.59 15.23 5.56
CA SER A 112 21.65 16.02 4.91
C SER A 112 23.03 15.78 5.51
N LYS A 113 23.12 15.56 6.83
CA LYS A 113 24.39 15.36 7.57
C LYS A 113 24.85 13.89 7.52
N ASN A 114 23.93 12.95 7.64
CA ASN A 114 24.22 11.54 7.93
C ASN A 114 24.14 10.61 6.70
N ILE A 115 23.41 10.99 5.64
CA ILE A 115 23.36 10.20 4.41
C ILE A 115 24.50 10.60 3.48
N LYS A 116 25.35 9.61 3.12
CA LYS A 116 26.51 9.81 2.24
C LYS A 116 26.44 8.87 1.02
N PRO A 117 26.77 9.34 -0.20
CA PRO A 117 26.91 10.74 -0.60
C PRO A 117 25.64 11.58 -0.29
N LYS A 118 25.84 12.89 -0.07
CA LYS A 118 24.76 13.83 0.29
C LYS A 118 23.59 13.74 -0.71
N PRO A 119 22.32 13.58 -0.26
CA PRO A 119 21.19 13.50 -1.16
C PRO A 119 20.95 14.81 -1.94
N VAL A 120 20.31 14.71 -3.10
CA VAL A 120 19.84 15.88 -3.86
C VAL A 120 18.75 16.62 -3.09
N CYS A 121 17.83 15.90 -2.49
CA CYS A 121 16.76 16.38 -1.59
C CYS A 121 16.31 15.25 -0.67
N LEU A 122 15.57 15.60 0.37
CA LEU A 122 14.63 14.71 1.03
C LEU A 122 13.24 14.99 0.48
N THR A 123 12.64 13.98 -0.14
CA THR A 123 11.23 14.02 -0.58
C THR A 123 10.39 13.25 0.42
N MET A 124 9.26 13.80 0.83
CA MET A 124 8.27 13.06 1.60
C MET A 124 6.86 13.21 1.02
N GLU A 125 6.06 12.19 1.18
CA GLU A 125 4.65 12.16 0.81
C GLU A 125 3.85 11.69 2.01
N PRO A 126 3.59 12.58 2.99
CA PRO A 126 2.99 12.19 4.25
C PRO A 126 1.55 11.72 4.08
N ASP A 127 1.11 10.89 5.02
CA ASP A 127 -0.27 10.44 5.16
C ASP A 127 -1.10 11.47 5.95
N TRP A 128 -1.07 12.72 5.51
CA TRP A 128 -1.78 13.85 6.11
C TRP A 128 -2.70 14.50 5.07
N ASN A 129 -3.85 15.00 5.50
CA ASN A 129 -4.74 15.74 4.63
C ASN A 129 -4.12 17.07 4.19
N ASP A 130 -4.57 17.59 3.05
CA ASP A 130 -4.19 18.93 2.60
C ASP A 130 -4.62 19.96 3.66
N GLY A 131 -3.69 20.84 4.03
CA GLY A 131 -3.88 21.76 5.18
C GLY A 131 -3.24 21.27 6.49
N ASP A 132 -2.95 19.99 6.65
CA ASP A 132 -2.32 19.42 7.84
C ASP A 132 -0.79 19.66 7.91
N PHE A 133 -0.24 20.43 6.99
CA PHE A 133 1.18 20.78 6.94
C PHE A 133 1.38 22.23 6.53
N GLU A 134 2.15 22.97 7.29
CA GLU A 134 2.54 24.33 6.93
C GLU A 134 3.75 24.33 6.01
N LEU A 135 3.58 24.89 4.81
CA LEU A 135 4.66 24.97 3.82
C LEU A 135 5.67 26.05 4.20
N SER A 136 6.54 25.72 5.13
CA SER A 136 7.53 26.62 5.74
C SER A 136 8.88 25.91 5.95
N ASN A 137 9.83 26.58 6.55
CA ASN A 137 11.08 25.97 7.04
C ASN A 137 11.93 25.25 5.95
N GLY A 138 11.87 25.71 4.69
CA GLY A 138 12.65 25.17 3.58
C GLY A 138 11.95 24.11 2.75
N TRP A 139 10.77 23.66 3.15
CA TRP A 139 9.92 22.74 2.37
C TRP A 139 9.30 23.42 1.15
N ARG A 140 9.14 22.66 0.07
CA ARG A 140 8.54 23.11 -1.19
C ARG A 140 7.63 22.03 -1.76
N ARG A 141 6.57 22.41 -2.47
CA ARG A 141 5.81 21.46 -3.30
C ARG A 141 6.72 20.91 -4.40
N SER A 142 6.78 19.58 -4.51
CA SER A 142 7.58 18.92 -5.55
C SER A 142 6.85 18.92 -6.89
N LYS A 143 7.60 19.04 -7.98
CA LYS A 143 7.11 18.78 -9.34
C LYS A 143 7.13 17.28 -9.71
N ASN A 144 7.75 16.45 -8.86
CA ASN A 144 7.94 15.01 -9.08
C ASN A 144 7.04 14.20 -8.15
N THR A 145 5.75 14.09 -8.45
CA THR A 145 4.82 13.22 -7.70
C THR A 145 5.19 11.75 -7.87
N ILE A 146 5.25 11.01 -6.76
CA ILE A 146 5.51 9.57 -6.73
C ILE A 146 4.21 8.84 -6.38
N LEU A 147 3.57 9.18 -5.25
CA LEU A 147 2.25 8.70 -4.88
C LEU A 147 1.19 9.75 -5.20
N ILE A 148 0.05 9.30 -5.70
CA ILE A 148 -1.04 10.21 -6.06
C ILE A 148 -1.65 10.76 -4.77
N PRO A 149 -1.76 12.10 -4.60
CA PRO A 149 -2.28 12.69 -3.37
C PRO A 149 -3.80 12.58 -3.24
N ARG A 150 -4.53 12.49 -4.36
CA ARG A 150 -5.98 12.29 -4.35
C ARG A 150 -6.27 10.81 -4.15
N THR A 151 -7.00 10.48 -3.11
CA THR A 151 -7.36 9.10 -2.75
C THR A 151 -8.79 9.04 -2.23
N LEU A 152 -9.16 7.92 -1.66
CA LEU A 152 -10.41 7.69 -0.96
C LEU A 152 -10.07 6.84 0.26
N VAL A 153 -10.42 7.32 1.44
CA VAL A 153 -10.16 6.63 2.70
C VAL A 153 -11.49 6.37 3.41
N LEU A 154 -11.81 5.10 3.62
CA LEU A 154 -12.96 4.72 4.45
C LEU A 154 -12.57 4.71 5.93
N ASP A 155 -13.46 5.23 6.76
CA ASP A 155 -13.41 5.08 8.21
C ASP A 155 -14.10 3.77 8.60
N LEU A 156 -13.30 2.76 8.93
CA LEU A 156 -13.77 1.43 9.30
C LEU A 156 -14.28 1.33 10.75
N THR A 157 -14.26 2.41 11.53
CA THR A 157 -14.92 2.45 12.84
C THR A 157 -16.44 2.46 12.70
N GLN A 158 -16.96 2.88 11.55
CA GLN A 158 -18.38 2.87 11.20
C GLN A 158 -18.89 1.43 11.04
N ASN A 159 -20.21 1.22 11.27
CA ASN A 159 -20.82 -0.09 11.03
C ASN A 159 -20.99 -0.37 9.52
N GLU A 160 -21.36 -1.60 9.17
CA GLU A 160 -21.47 -2.04 7.79
C GLU A 160 -22.57 -1.31 7.00
N ASP A 161 -23.70 -1.03 7.66
CA ASP A 161 -24.82 -0.30 7.03
C ASP A 161 -24.42 1.15 6.72
N GLU A 162 -23.68 1.82 7.60
CA GLU A 162 -23.14 3.16 7.37
C GLU A 162 -22.15 3.18 6.21
N LEU A 163 -21.26 2.16 6.12
CA LEU A 163 -20.34 2.03 5.00
C LEU A 163 -21.10 1.80 3.68
N LEU A 164 -22.08 0.90 3.67
CA LEU A 164 -22.93 0.64 2.52
C LEU A 164 -23.75 1.87 2.09
N ALA A 165 -24.28 2.63 3.05
CA ALA A 165 -25.08 3.82 2.77
C ALA A 165 -24.28 4.90 2.00
N LYS A 166 -22.98 5.01 2.22
CA LYS A 166 -22.07 5.93 1.53
C LYS A 166 -21.71 5.48 0.10
N MET A 167 -21.94 4.22 -0.23
CA MET A 167 -21.67 3.69 -1.56
C MET A 167 -22.75 4.11 -2.58
N SER A 168 -22.37 4.21 -3.84
CA SER A 168 -23.33 4.44 -4.92
C SER A 168 -24.38 3.31 -4.99
N LYS A 169 -25.61 3.63 -5.42
CA LYS A 169 -26.67 2.62 -5.62
C LYS A 169 -26.20 1.45 -6.51
N LYS A 170 -25.45 1.75 -7.57
CA LYS A 170 -24.91 0.79 -8.53
C LYS A 170 -23.90 -0.14 -7.85
N THR A 171 -23.00 0.39 -7.01
CA THR A 171 -22.02 -0.42 -6.26
C THR A 171 -22.71 -1.41 -5.33
N ARG A 172 -23.68 -0.94 -4.52
CA ARG A 172 -24.46 -1.81 -3.63
C ARG A 172 -25.22 -2.91 -4.39
N GLN A 173 -25.80 -2.58 -5.54
CA GLN A 173 -26.50 -3.53 -6.39
C GLN A 173 -25.56 -4.62 -6.91
N TYR A 174 -24.34 -4.23 -7.34
CA TYR A 174 -23.36 -5.17 -7.87
C TYR A 174 -22.75 -6.06 -6.79
N ILE A 175 -22.49 -5.54 -5.60
CA ILE A 175 -22.07 -6.34 -4.44
C ILE A 175 -23.10 -7.45 -4.16
N ARG A 176 -24.39 -7.11 -4.09
CA ARG A 176 -25.46 -8.09 -3.83
C ARG A 176 -25.60 -9.12 -4.95
N LYS A 177 -25.55 -8.66 -6.21
CA LYS A 177 -25.74 -9.54 -7.36
C LYS A 177 -24.60 -10.53 -7.52
N SER A 178 -23.34 -10.10 -7.34
CA SER A 178 -22.18 -10.99 -7.49
C SER A 178 -21.91 -11.84 -6.24
N GLY A 179 -22.45 -11.48 -5.07
CA GLY A 179 -22.19 -12.20 -3.82
C GLY A 179 -22.75 -13.64 -3.77
N GLY A 180 -23.71 -13.99 -4.63
CA GLY A 180 -24.23 -15.34 -4.76
C GLY A 180 -23.32 -16.30 -5.58
N GLU A 181 -22.63 -15.76 -6.56
CA GLU A 181 -21.86 -16.53 -7.56
C GLU A 181 -20.34 -16.51 -7.29
N VAL A 182 -19.84 -15.46 -6.61
CA VAL A 182 -18.42 -15.23 -6.38
C VAL A 182 -18.05 -15.56 -4.94
N LYS A 183 -17.07 -16.44 -4.73
CA LYS A 183 -16.49 -16.75 -3.42
C LYS A 183 -15.21 -15.93 -3.24
N VAL A 184 -15.01 -15.39 -2.04
CA VAL A 184 -13.83 -14.57 -1.70
C VAL A 184 -13.11 -15.20 -0.53
N ARG A 185 -11.77 -15.33 -0.64
CA ARG A 185 -10.93 -15.81 0.45
C ARG A 185 -9.51 -15.24 0.37
N GLN A 186 -8.80 -15.30 1.48
CA GLN A 186 -7.39 -14.93 1.52
C GLN A 186 -6.54 -15.99 0.82
N LEU A 187 -5.58 -15.55 0.01
CA LEU A 187 -4.59 -16.39 -0.65
C LEU A 187 -3.42 -16.65 0.31
N LYS A 188 -2.95 -17.89 0.37
CA LYS A 188 -1.89 -18.30 1.30
C LYS A 188 -0.77 -19.08 0.64
N THR A 189 -1.04 -19.76 -0.49
CA THR A 189 -0.05 -20.61 -1.14
C THR A 189 0.70 -19.86 -2.23
N LYS A 190 1.88 -20.37 -2.57
CA LYS A 190 2.69 -19.79 -3.64
C LYS A 190 1.98 -19.87 -5.00
N GLU A 191 1.29 -20.98 -5.25
CA GLU A 191 0.54 -21.24 -6.49
C GLU A 191 -0.61 -20.24 -6.65
N GLU A 192 -1.33 -19.92 -5.57
CA GLU A 192 -2.37 -18.92 -5.58
C GLU A 192 -1.81 -17.50 -5.83
N ILE A 193 -0.67 -17.18 -5.21
CA ILE A 193 0.02 -15.91 -5.45
C ILE A 193 0.51 -15.82 -6.89
N ASP A 194 1.05 -16.91 -7.44
CA ASP A 194 1.48 -16.98 -8.84
C ASP A 194 0.30 -16.76 -9.78
N ARG A 195 -0.86 -17.36 -9.50
CA ARG A 195 -2.09 -17.14 -10.29
C ARG A 195 -2.57 -15.69 -10.21
N ALA A 196 -2.51 -15.05 -9.03
CA ALA A 196 -2.82 -13.62 -8.88
C ALA A 196 -1.87 -12.75 -9.72
N LEU A 197 -0.58 -13.09 -9.78
CA LEU A 197 0.41 -12.37 -10.59
C LEU A 197 0.21 -12.56 -12.10
N GLU A 198 -0.31 -13.70 -12.54
CA GLU A 198 -0.73 -13.89 -13.93
C GLU A 198 -1.90 -12.97 -14.29
N ILE A 199 -2.94 -12.93 -13.45
CA ILE A 199 -4.08 -12.01 -13.60
C ILE A 199 -3.60 -10.55 -13.60
N TYR A 200 -2.58 -10.23 -12.77
CA TYR A 200 -2.00 -8.89 -12.75
C TYR A 200 -1.27 -8.55 -14.04
N THR A 201 -0.54 -9.50 -14.59
CA THR A 201 0.18 -9.36 -15.87
C THR A 201 -0.80 -9.11 -17.03
N GLU A 202 -1.90 -9.87 -17.11
CA GLU A 202 -2.96 -9.67 -18.08
C GLU A 202 -3.61 -8.28 -17.92
N THR A 203 -3.91 -7.90 -16.68
CA THR A 203 -4.49 -6.60 -16.35
C THR A 203 -3.56 -5.44 -16.76
N ALA A 204 -2.26 -5.56 -16.47
CA ALA A 204 -1.25 -4.58 -16.84
C ALA A 204 -1.11 -4.43 -18.35
N LYS A 205 -1.11 -5.54 -19.09
CA LYS A 205 -1.08 -5.56 -20.56
C LYS A 205 -2.31 -4.85 -21.14
N ARG A 206 -3.50 -5.18 -20.66
CA ARG A 206 -4.77 -4.56 -21.10
C ARG A 206 -4.84 -3.07 -20.78
N ALA A 207 -4.37 -2.64 -19.61
CA ALA A 207 -4.41 -1.26 -19.16
C ALA A 207 -3.18 -0.42 -19.57
N GLY A 208 -2.14 -1.04 -20.16
CA GLY A 208 -0.97 -0.34 -20.69
C GLY A 208 -0.01 0.23 -19.64
N PHE A 209 0.12 -0.42 -18.47
CA PHE A 209 1.08 0.00 -17.45
C PHE A 209 2.16 -1.06 -17.18
N ALA A 210 3.32 -0.59 -16.68
CA ALA A 210 4.43 -1.47 -16.35
C ALA A 210 4.29 -2.03 -14.93
N ILE A 211 4.68 -3.29 -14.74
CA ILE A 211 4.73 -3.98 -13.45
C ILE A 211 6.16 -4.39 -13.12
N HIS A 212 6.40 -4.77 -11.87
CA HIS A 212 7.68 -5.36 -11.44
C HIS A 212 7.79 -6.83 -11.87
N SER A 213 8.95 -7.44 -11.65
CA SER A 213 9.15 -8.87 -11.85
C SER A 213 8.35 -9.69 -10.83
N LYS A 214 8.03 -10.96 -11.16
CA LYS A 214 7.41 -11.89 -10.20
C LYS A 214 8.20 -11.98 -8.88
N ASP A 215 9.53 -12.04 -8.96
CA ASP A 215 10.42 -12.07 -7.80
C ASP A 215 10.23 -10.89 -6.84
N TYR A 216 10.00 -9.68 -7.38
CA TYR A 216 9.71 -8.51 -6.54
C TYR A 216 8.43 -8.71 -5.69
N TYR A 217 7.38 -9.29 -6.27
CA TYR A 217 6.11 -9.52 -5.57
C TYR A 217 6.21 -10.63 -4.53
N HIS A 218 6.93 -11.71 -4.84
CA HIS A 218 7.23 -12.75 -3.84
C HIS A 218 8.06 -12.21 -2.67
N LYS A 219 9.05 -11.37 -2.94
CA LYS A 219 9.81 -10.67 -1.91
C LYS A 219 8.94 -9.72 -1.09
N LEU A 220 7.99 -9.00 -1.72
CA LEU A 220 7.03 -8.17 -1.01
C LEU A 220 6.24 -9.02 -0.01
N TYR A 221 5.63 -10.11 -0.45
CA TYR A 221 4.87 -11.00 0.41
C TYR A 221 5.72 -11.53 1.57
N GLN A 222 6.92 -12.00 1.29
CA GLN A 222 7.85 -12.54 2.29
C GLN A 222 8.30 -11.48 3.31
N LYS A 223 8.69 -10.27 2.86
CA LYS A 223 9.25 -9.24 3.75
C LYS A 223 8.19 -8.55 4.60
N MET A 224 6.99 -8.37 4.06
CA MET A 224 5.86 -7.81 4.80
C MET A 224 5.13 -8.85 5.65
N GLY A 225 5.18 -10.15 5.29
CA GLY A 225 4.51 -11.22 6.02
C GLY A 225 3.00 -10.97 6.19
N GLU A 226 2.49 -11.09 7.41
CA GLU A 226 1.07 -10.85 7.73
C GLU A 226 0.58 -9.44 7.43
N ASN A 227 1.52 -8.48 7.30
CA ASN A 227 1.21 -7.11 6.89
C ASN A 227 0.97 -6.97 5.37
N SER A 228 0.91 -8.07 4.62
CA SER A 228 0.70 -8.06 3.16
C SER A 228 -0.34 -9.09 2.70
N PRO A 229 -1.59 -9.04 3.21
CA PRO A 229 -2.63 -9.98 2.83
C PRO A 229 -3.05 -9.80 1.37
N ILE A 230 -3.43 -10.92 0.76
CA ILE A 230 -3.95 -10.98 -0.60
C ILE A 230 -5.29 -11.69 -0.54
N PHE A 231 -6.32 -11.14 -1.18
CA PHE A 231 -7.62 -11.77 -1.33
C PHE A 231 -7.87 -12.13 -2.79
N GLY A 232 -8.39 -13.31 -3.02
CA GLY A 232 -8.84 -13.79 -4.33
C GLY A 232 -10.34 -13.90 -4.40
N ALA A 233 -10.91 -13.62 -5.56
CA ALA A 233 -12.29 -13.90 -5.92
C ALA A 233 -12.34 -15.07 -6.91
N PHE A 234 -13.22 -16.00 -6.65
CA PHE A 234 -13.34 -17.27 -7.35
C PHE A 234 -14.77 -17.45 -7.88
N ILE A 235 -14.89 -18.02 -9.08
CA ILE A 235 -16.15 -18.51 -9.65
C ILE A 235 -16.03 -20.01 -9.88
N GLU A 236 -17.14 -20.70 -9.97
CA GLU A 236 -17.16 -22.09 -10.42
C GLU A 236 -16.73 -22.15 -11.88
N LYS A 237 -15.89 -23.12 -12.24
CA LYS A 237 -15.54 -23.38 -13.63
C LYS A 237 -16.81 -23.80 -14.36
N GLU A 238 -17.06 -23.23 -15.55
CA GLU A 238 -18.06 -23.82 -16.46
C GLU A 238 -17.64 -25.27 -16.71
N GLN A 239 -18.51 -26.22 -16.34
CA GLN A 239 -18.32 -27.59 -16.76
C GLN A 239 -18.35 -27.55 -18.29
N GLY A 240 -17.21 -27.82 -18.94
CA GLY A 240 -17.18 -28.07 -20.36
C GLY A 240 -18.17 -29.22 -20.65
N ASP A 241 -18.92 -29.13 -21.75
CA ASP A 241 -19.77 -30.22 -22.24
C ASP A 241 -18.96 -31.52 -22.25
N PHE A 242 -18.99 -32.25 -21.12
CA PHE A 242 -18.68 -33.66 -21.16
C PHE A 242 -19.88 -34.29 -21.85
N THR A 243 -19.73 -34.57 -23.12
CA THR A 243 -20.60 -35.53 -23.85
C THR A 243 -20.84 -36.69 -22.91
N GLU A 244 -22.11 -36.94 -22.64
CA GLU A 244 -22.61 -38.10 -21.93
C GLU A 244 -22.15 -39.36 -22.70
N GLU A 245 -21.03 -39.94 -22.31
CA GLU A 245 -20.67 -41.32 -22.57
C GLU A 245 -20.09 -41.90 -21.29
N ASN A 246 -21.01 -42.38 -20.46
CA ASN A 246 -20.97 -43.58 -19.65
C ASN A 246 -21.94 -43.45 -18.47
N GLU A 247 -23.15 -43.86 -18.71
CA GLU A 247 -24.04 -44.43 -17.69
C GLU A 247 -23.31 -45.59 -17.02
N ASN A 248 -23.13 -45.51 -15.74
CA ASN A 248 -22.85 -46.50 -14.71
C ASN A 248 -21.67 -46.13 -13.80
N THR A 249 -21.85 -45.11 -12.94
CA THR A 249 -21.08 -44.96 -11.71
C THR A 249 -21.90 -44.27 -10.62
N GLU A 250 -23.09 -44.79 -10.35
CA GLU A 250 -23.77 -44.56 -9.08
C GLU A 250 -23.15 -45.51 -8.06
N THR A 251 -22.07 -45.13 -7.35
CA THR A 251 -21.73 -45.84 -6.09
C THR A 251 -20.48 -45.31 -5.36
N PHE A 252 -19.83 -44.22 -5.72
CA PHE A 252 -18.61 -43.79 -5.03
C PHE A 252 -18.64 -42.40 -4.35
N GLU A 253 -19.76 -41.67 -4.34
CA GLU A 253 -19.82 -40.37 -3.68
C GLU A 253 -19.98 -40.40 -2.16
N GLU A 254 -20.29 -41.58 -1.60
CA GLU A 254 -20.68 -41.71 -0.19
C GLU A 254 -19.48 -41.74 0.82
N TYR A 255 -18.24 -41.88 0.36
CA TYR A 255 -17.07 -42.11 1.19
C TYR A 255 -16.02 -40.98 1.19
N LYS A 256 -16.26 -39.81 0.56
CA LYS A 256 -15.33 -38.69 0.61
C LYS A 256 -15.41 -37.98 1.97
N THR A 257 -14.26 -37.82 2.61
CA THR A 257 -14.16 -37.01 3.85
C THR A 257 -14.58 -35.58 3.58
N ALA A 258 -14.95 -34.85 4.63
CA ALA A 258 -15.27 -33.43 4.50
C ALA A 258 -14.10 -32.62 3.89
N GLU A 259 -12.86 -33.03 4.15
CA GLU A 259 -11.65 -32.44 3.61
C GLU A 259 -11.48 -32.69 2.11
N GLU A 260 -11.77 -33.93 1.64
CA GLU A 260 -11.74 -34.29 0.22
C GLU A 260 -12.81 -33.57 -0.59
N ARG A 261 -14.02 -33.42 -0.04
CA ARG A 261 -15.11 -32.64 -0.66
C ARG A 261 -14.73 -31.15 -0.78
N VAL A 262 -14.09 -30.59 0.25
CA VAL A 262 -13.58 -29.21 0.22
C VAL A 262 -12.46 -29.07 -0.81
N ALA A 263 -11.52 -30.01 -0.86
CA ALA A 263 -10.42 -30.00 -1.82
C ALA A 263 -10.91 -30.11 -3.28
N GLU A 264 -11.91 -30.95 -3.53
CA GLU A 264 -12.53 -31.10 -4.85
C GLU A 264 -13.31 -29.84 -5.26
N LYS A 265 -14.08 -29.25 -4.32
CA LYS A 265 -14.78 -28.00 -4.55
C LYS A 265 -13.83 -26.84 -4.85
N LEU A 266 -12.63 -26.84 -4.24
CA LEU A 266 -11.58 -25.87 -4.54
C LEU A 266 -10.94 -26.09 -5.93
N LYS A 267 -10.83 -27.34 -6.40
CA LYS A 267 -10.31 -27.66 -7.74
C LYS A 267 -11.25 -27.19 -8.85
N ASN A 268 -12.56 -27.15 -8.58
CA ASN A 268 -13.57 -26.68 -9.52
C ASN A 268 -13.74 -25.17 -9.54
N GLN A 269 -12.95 -24.42 -8.80
CA GLN A 269 -12.99 -22.97 -8.79
C GLN A 269 -11.87 -22.37 -9.62
N GLU A 270 -12.19 -21.27 -10.31
CA GLU A 270 -11.24 -20.44 -11.02
C GLU A 270 -11.09 -19.08 -10.31
N MET A 271 -9.84 -18.69 -10.03
CA MET A 271 -9.55 -17.33 -9.56
C MET A 271 -9.70 -16.35 -10.72
N VAL A 272 -10.60 -15.40 -10.57
CA VAL A 272 -10.94 -14.40 -11.60
C VAL A 272 -10.59 -12.96 -11.22
N SER A 273 -10.29 -12.71 -9.95
CA SER A 273 -9.85 -11.40 -9.50
C SER A 273 -9.02 -11.52 -8.21
N PHE A 274 -8.17 -10.55 -7.96
CA PHE A 274 -7.43 -10.45 -6.69
C PHE A 274 -7.25 -9.01 -6.25
N LEU A 275 -6.98 -8.84 -4.95
CA LEU A 275 -6.66 -7.56 -4.31
C LEU A 275 -5.58 -7.77 -3.26
N TRP A 276 -4.49 -7.00 -3.34
CA TRP A 276 -3.31 -7.13 -2.52
C TRP A 276 -3.07 -5.86 -1.71
N PHE A 277 -2.80 -6.01 -0.41
CA PHE A 277 -2.62 -4.91 0.53
C PHE A 277 -1.22 -4.83 1.12
N ALA A 278 -0.89 -3.63 1.60
CA ALA A 278 -0.03 -3.45 2.77
C ALA A 278 -0.92 -3.00 3.92
N GLN A 279 -0.74 -3.56 5.12
CA GLN A 279 -1.50 -3.18 6.31
C GLN A 279 -0.60 -2.95 7.51
N SER A 280 -0.98 -1.98 8.34
CA SER A 280 -0.56 -1.82 9.74
C SER A 280 -1.76 -2.13 10.63
N ASP A 281 -1.61 -2.06 11.95
CA ASP A 281 -2.73 -2.28 12.86
C ASP A 281 -3.85 -1.23 12.72
N SER A 282 -3.58 -0.11 12.05
CA SER A 282 -4.53 0.99 11.90
C SER A 282 -4.95 1.27 10.46
N VAL A 283 -4.14 0.90 9.47
CA VAL A 283 -4.35 1.29 8.05
C VAL A 283 -4.20 0.09 7.13
N ALA A 284 -5.21 -0.18 6.32
CA ALA A 284 -5.12 -1.04 5.13
C ALA A 284 -4.94 -0.17 3.89
N PHE A 285 -3.92 -0.45 3.10
CA PHE A 285 -3.56 0.31 1.91
C PHE A 285 -3.52 -0.63 0.70
N GLU A 286 -4.35 -0.38 -0.31
CA GLU A 286 -4.37 -1.18 -1.54
C GLU A 286 -3.08 -0.98 -2.33
N LEU A 287 -2.37 -2.06 -2.61
CA LEU A 287 -1.16 -2.03 -3.43
C LEU A 287 -1.43 -2.39 -4.88
N TYR A 288 -2.03 -3.55 -5.09
CA TYR A 288 -2.23 -4.14 -6.42
C TYR A 288 -3.57 -4.84 -6.51
N GLY A 289 -4.11 -4.92 -7.70
CA GLY A 289 -5.33 -5.66 -8.00
C GLY A 289 -5.44 -5.93 -9.49
N GLY A 290 -6.16 -6.99 -9.82
CA GLY A 290 -6.37 -7.40 -11.19
C GLY A 290 -7.63 -8.23 -11.35
N MET A 291 -8.06 -8.39 -12.59
CA MET A 291 -9.27 -9.10 -12.93
C MET A 291 -9.20 -9.65 -14.37
N THR A 292 -9.66 -10.88 -14.55
CA THR A 292 -9.86 -11.51 -15.86
C THR A 292 -11.14 -10.99 -16.54
N GLU A 293 -11.37 -11.36 -17.80
CA GLU A 293 -12.63 -11.07 -18.49
C GLU A 293 -13.82 -11.78 -17.84
N ALA A 294 -13.65 -13.04 -17.38
CA ALA A 294 -14.67 -13.77 -16.63
C ALA A 294 -15.04 -13.04 -15.34
N GLY A 295 -14.03 -12.57 -14.61
CA GLY A 295 -14.23 -11.73 -13.41
C GLY A 295 -14.96 -10.43 -13.70
N GLN A 296 -14.72 -9.81 -14.85
CA GLN A 296 -15.45 -8.61 -15.27
C GLN A 296 -16.94 -8.92 -15.56
N LYS A 297 -17.23 -9.99 -16.25
CA LYS A 297 -18.62 -10.46 -16.52
C LYS A 297 -19.35 -10.77 -15.20
N ALA A 298 -18.72 -11.50 -14.29
CA ALA A 298 -19.24 -11.82 -12.97
C ALA A 298 -19.25 -10.61 -11.99
N ARG A 299 -18.66 -9.46 -12.37
CA ARG A 299 -18.50 -8.28 -11.48
C ARG A 299 -17.78 -8.60 -10.17
N ALA A 300 -16.85 -9.54 -10.21
CA ALA A 300 -16.16 -10.08 -9.05
C ALA A 300 -15.45 -9.03 -8.19
N ASN A 301 -14.94 -7.96 -8.80
CA ASN A 301 -14.28 -6.87 -8.07
C ASN A 301 -15.16 -6.18 -7.02
N TYR A 302 -16.47 -6.14 -7.21
CA TYR A 302 -17.37 -5.45 -6.27
C TYR A 302 -17.48 -6.23 -4.96
N VAL A 303 -17.76 -7.53 -5.04
CA VAL A 303 -17.85 -8.37 -3.83
C VAL A 303 -16.48 -8.60 -3.22
N LEU A 304 -15.43 -8.80 -4.03
CA LEU A 304 -14.05 -8.91 -3.54
C LEU A 304 -13.67 -7.71 -2.68
N LYS A 305 -13.89 -6.51 -3.18
CA LYS A 305 -13.56 -5.29 -2.45
C LYS A 305 -14.40 -5.12 -1.20
N TRP A 306 -15.70 -5.42 -1.27
CA TRP A 306 -16.57 -5.36 -0.09
C TRP A 306 -16.12 -6.33 1.00
N ILE A 307 -15.90 -7.60 0.66
CA ILE A 307 -15.42 -8.61 1.62
C ILE A 307 -14.04 -8.22 2.19
N ALA A 308 -13.14 -7.67 1.36
CA ALA A 308 -11.85 -7.19 1.84
C ALA A 308 -12.01 -6.02 2.84
N ILE A 309 -12.92 -5.08 2.59
CA ILE A 309 -13.23 -3.97 3.52
C ILE A 309 -13.71 -4.53 4.87
N ILE A 310 -14.66 -5.48 4.86
CA ILE A 310 -15.18 -6.10 6.08
C ILE A 310 -14.10 -6.90 6.81
N GLU A 311 -13.29 -7.65 6.07
CA GLU A 311 -12.19 -8.41 6.67
C GLU A 311 -11.17 -7.48 7.36
N MET A 312 -10.82 -6.34 6.74
CA MET A 312 -9.94 -5.35 7.37
C MET A 312 -10.57 -4.74 8.63
N LYS A 313 -11.88 -4.44 8.59
CA LYS A 313 -12.63 -4.00 9.76
C LYS A 313 -12.59 -5.04 10.89
N ASN A 314 -12.83 -6.32 10.59
CA ASN A 314 -12.81 -7.42 11.57
C ASN A 314 -11.42 -7.63 12.19
N ARG A 315 -10.34 -7.27 11.49
CA ARG A 315 -8.97 -7.23 12.03
C ARG A 315 -8.71 -6.03 12.94
N GLY A 316 -9.69 -5.14 13.17
CA GLY A 316 -9.55 -3.94 14.00
C GLY A 316 -8.88 -2.76 13.29
N ILE A 317 -8.64 -2.85 11.98
CA ILE A 317 -8.11 -1.74 11.18
C ILE A 317 -9.13 -0.62 11.13
N LYS A 318 -8.66 0.62 11.30
CA LYS A 318 -9.52 1.80 11.41
C LYS A 318 -9.70 2.55 10.09
N ARG A 319 -8.74 2.44 9.18
CA ARG A 319 -8.71 3.18 7.91
C ARG A 319 -8.43 2.24 6.74
N TYR A 320 -9.19 2.39 5.65
CA TYR A 320 -8.97 1.66 4.41
C TYR A 320 -8.72 2.66 3.28
N ASP A 321 -7.48 2.72 2.80
CA ASP A 321 -7.04 3.62 1.73
C ASP A 321 -7.01 2.89 0.39
N PHE A 322 -7.77 3.37 -0.57
CA PHE A 322 -7.87 2.84 -1.93
C PHE A 322 -6.65 3.11 -2.81
N ASN A 323 -5.66 3.84 -2.31
CA ASN A 323 -4.42 4.18 -3.03
C ASN A 323 -4.66 4.87 -4.39
N GLY A 324 -4.65 6.16 -4.37
CA GLY A 324 -4.60 7.01 -5.58
C GLY A 324 -5.83 6.94 -6.49
N LEU A 325 -6.37 8.10 -6.78
CA LEU A 325 -7.44 8.30 -7.77
C LEU A 325 -6.87 9.08 -8.96
N LEU A 326 -6.84 8.43 -10.14
CA LEU A 326 -6.60 9.04 -11.43
C LEU A 326 -7.95 9.31 -12.10
N ASN A 327 -7.99 10.16 -13.13
CA ASN A 327 -9.23 10.40 -13.89
C ASN A 327 -9.46 9.28 -14.94
N ASP A 328 -9.56 8.04 -14.50
CA ASP A 328 -9.69 6.86 -15.34
C ASP A 328 -10.84 5.93 -14.88
N GLY A 329 -11.04 4.83 -15.58
CA GLY A 329 -12.07 3.85 -15.27
C GLY A 329 -11.89 3.19 -13.90
N ILE A 330 -10.65 2.99 -13.45
CA ILE A 330 -10.33 2.40 -12.15
C ILE A 330 -10.75 3.35 -11.02
N SER A 331 -10.48 4.64 -11.18
CA SER A 331 -10.87 5.67 -10.22
C SER A 331 -12.39 5.83 -10.13
N LYS A 332 -13.10 5.76 -11.27
CA LYS A 332 -14.58 5.76 -11.28
C LYS A 332 -15.15 4.56 -10.52
N PHE A 333 -14.52 3.38 -10.66
CA PHE A 333 -14.89 2.20 -9.90
C PHE A 333 -14.66 2.40 -8.39
N LYS A 334 -13.49 2.89 -7.99
CA LYS A 334 -13.14 3.16 -6.58
C LYS A 334 -14.09 4.19 -5.96
N ALA A 335 -14.35 5.30 -6.66
CA ALA A 335 -15.27 6.35 -6.21
C ALA A 335 -16.69 5.86 -5.94
N GLY A 336 -17.09 4.71 -6.51
CA GLY A 336 -18.38 4.10 -6.21
C GLY A 336 -18.52 3.55 -4.79
N PHE A 337 -17.42 3.39 -4.04
CA PHE A 337 -17.42 2.82 -2.69
C PHE A 337 -17.55 3.86 -1.57
N ALA A 338 -17.58 5.16 -1.89
CA ALA A 338 -17.84 6.24 -0.94
C ALA A 338 -18.54 7.42 -1.63
N ASN A 339 -18.92 8.41 -0.83
CA ASN A 339 -19.52 9.67 -1.29
C ASN A 339 -18.58 10.87 -1.11
N HIS A 340 -17.30 10.63 -0.88
CA HIS A 340 -16.25 11.64 -0.71
C HIS A 340 -14.96 11.21 -1.41
N GLU A 341 -14.04 12.15 -1.52
CA GLU A 341 -12.64 11.93 -1.90
C GLU A 341 -11.75 12.66 -0.90
N ASP A 342 -10.55 12.14 -0.69
CA ASP A 342 -9.56 12.75 0.20
C ASP A 342 -8.42 13.34 -0.63
N LEU A 343 -7.95 14.49 -0.20
CA LEU A 343 -6.77 15.13 -0.76
C LEU A 343 -5.68 15.21 0.32
N LEU A 344 -4.61 14.48 0.08
CA LEU A 344 -3.44 14.51 0.95
C LEU A 344 -2.53 15.69 0.59
N VAL A 345 -1.64 16.05 1.53
CA VAL A 345 -0.63 17.11 1.35
C VAL A 345 0.15 16.99 0.04
N GLY A 346 0.33 15.76 -0.48
CA GLY A 346 1.07 15.49 -1.69
C GLY A 346 2.57 15.45 -1.48
N THR A 347 3.32 15.63 -2.57
CA THR A 347 4.77 15.47 -2.57
C THR A 347 5.47 16.76 -2.14
N LEU A 348 6.30 16.65 -1.10
CA LEU A 348 7.08 17.73 -0.54
C LEU A 348 8.57 17.45 -0.71
N ASP A 349 9.35 18.43 -1.16
CA ASP A 349 10.80 18.37 -1.25
C ASP A 349 11.45 19.32 -0.26
N PHE A 350 12.45 18.83 0.46
CA PHE A 350 13.43 19.65 1.16
C PHE A 350 14.75 19.62 0.37
N PRO A 351 15.12 20.72 -0.33
CA PRO A 351 16.36 20.79 -1.10
C PRO A 351 17.59 20.64 -0.19
N ILE A 352 18.54 19.78 -0.57
CA ILE A 352 19.74 19.52 0.23
C ILE A 352 21.01 19.91 -0.51
N SER A 353 21.06 19.67 -1.83
CA SER A 353 22.24 19.99 -2.63
C SER A 353 21.91 20.95 -3.77
N LYS A 354 22.95 21.59 -4.34
CA LYS A 354 22.80 22.45 -5.52
C LYS A 354 22.21 21.70 -6.73
N SER A 355 22.41 20.38 -6.81
CA SER A 355 21.85 19.51 -7.86
C SER A 355 20.31 19.40 -7.80
N TYR A 356 19.66 19.94 -6.75
CA TYR A 356 18.19 19.96 -6.67
C TYR A 356 17.55 20.70 -7.85
N PHE A 357 18.22 21.72 -8.41
CA PHE A 357 17.72 22.41 -9.60
C PHE A 357 17.55 21.43 -10.78
N ILE A 358 18.52 20.55 -10.99
CA ILE A 358 18.46 19.52 -12.04
C ILE A 358 17.31 18.54 -11.76
N TRP A 359 17.21 18.08 -10.51
CA TRP A 359 16.14 17.19 -10.07
C TRP A 359 14.74 17.76 -10.31
N ASN A 360 14.52 19.02 -9.90
CA ASN A 360 13.20 19.64 -9.92
C ASN A 360 12.77 20.16 -11.30
N SER A 361 13.72 20.52 -12.18
CA SER A 361 13.44 21.14 -13.48
C SER A 361 13.61 20.17 -14.64
N PHE A 362 14.67 19.37 -14.67
CA PHE A 362 14.97 18.49 -15.78
C PHE A 362 14.23 17.16 -15.75
N LEU A 363 14.09 16.55 -14.58
CA LEU A 363 13.50 15.21 -14.48
C LEU A 363 12.03 15.15 -14.95
N PRO A 364 11.14 16.11 -14.59
CA PRO A 364 9.77 16.12 -15.09
C PRO A 364 9.70 16.24 -16.61
N THR A 365 10.55 17.05 -17.19
CA THR A 365 10.63 17.27 -18.63
C THR A 365 11.13 16.02 -19.35
N ALA A 366 12.21 15.39 -18.86
CA ALA A 366 12.72 14.14 -19.40
C ALA A 366 11.67 13.00 -19.33
N LYS A 367 10.95 12.87 -18.22
CA LYS A 367 9.86 11.90 -18.09
C LYS A 367 8.74 12.14 -19.11
N LYS A 368 8.35 13.39 -19.37
CA LYS A 368 7.37 13.73 -20.39
C LYS A 368 7.82 13.35 -21.80
N ILE A 369 9.09 13.62 -22.13
CA ILE A 369 9.69 13.28 -23.42
C ILE A 369 9.70 11.75 -23.60
N VAL A 370 10.24 10.99 -22.64
CA VAL A 370 10.29 9.51 -22.72
C VAL A 370 8.90 8.89 -22.84
N ARG A 371 7.88 9.46 -22.18
CA ARG A 371 6.49 8.98 -22.33
C ARG A 371 5.89 9.26 -23.71
N LYS A 372 6.31 10.32 -24.38
CA LYS A 372 5.87 10.61 -25.76
C LYS A 372 6.47 9.65 -26.79
N PHE A 373 7.69 9.15 -26.53
CA PHE A 373 8.36 8.19 -27.42
C PHE A 373 7.98 6.72 -27.15
N LYS A 374 7.24 6.43 -26.05
CA LYS A 374 6.74 5.08 -25.71
C LYS A 374 5.27 4.86 -26.07
N LYS A 375 4.60 5.87 -26.62
CA LYS A 375 3.29 5.78 -27.27
C LYS A 375 3.48 5.67 -28.79
#